data_3f4df2d4a3207e0b0d3d7859206b2083
#
_entry.id   3f4df2d4a3207e0b0d3d7859206b2083
#
_cell.length_a   1.000
_cell.length_b   1.000
_cell.length_c   1.000
_cell.angle_alpha   90.00
_cell.angle_beta   90.00
_cell.angle_gamma   90.00
#
_symmetry.space_group_name_H-M   'P 1'
#
loop_
_entity.id
_entity.type
_entity.pdbx_description
1 polymer ?
#
loop_
_entity_poly.entity_id
_entity_poly.type
_entity_poly.pdbx_seq_one_letter_code
_entity_poly.pdbx_strand_id
1 'polypeptide(L)'
;MNKIDHIGIAVKNIDKSNVIFTKIFGFGPYKEETVDSEGVKTSFFKVGESKIELVMATNLNSPISKFLSKNAEGMHHIAINVADIHKEMKRIQKLGIRLLNEIPKKGADNKMICFLHPKDTNGVLIELCQQSNQ
;
A
#
# COMPACT_ATOMS: atom_id res chain seq x y z
N MET A 1 2.86 7.60 -15.10
CA MET A 1 1.95 6.89 -14.17
C MET A 1 0.85 6.25 -14.99
N ASN A 2 0.58 4.97 -14.73
CA ASN A 2 -0.28 4.20 -15.62
C ASN A 2 -1.70 4.01 -15.10
N LYS A 3 -1.83 3.74 -13.81
CA LYS A 3 -3.13 3.46 -13.20
C LYS A 3 -3.02 3.51 -11.67
N ILE A 4 -4.16 3.55 -11.01
CA ILE A 4 -4.21 3.25 -9.59
C ILE A 4 -4.01 1.73 -9.46
N ASP A 5 -2.91 1.32 -8.86
CA ASP A 5 -2.62 -0.10 -8.68
C ASP A 5 -3.51 -0.69 -7.60
N HIS A 6 -3.57 -0.03 -6.44
CA HIS A 6 -4.42 -0.48 -5.35
C HIS A 6 -4.74 0.65 -4.37
N ILE A 7 -5.75 0.40 -3.55
CA ILE A 7 -6.10 1.20 -2.39
C ILE A 7 -5.86 0.33 -1.17
N GLY A 8 -5.04 0.81 -0.24
CA GLY A 8 -4.74 0.12 1.01
C GLY A 8 -5.70 0.52 2.11
N ILE A 9 -6.26 -0.46 2.78
CA ILE A 9 -7.20 -0.27 3.90
C ILE A 9 -6.59 -0.90 5.15
N ALA A 10 -6.40 -0.08 6.20
CA ALA A 10 -5.88 -0.56 7.47
C ALA A 10 -6.99 -1.25 8.25
N VAL A 11 -6.75 -2.48 8.66
CA VAL A 11 -7.71 -3.31 9.41
C VAL A 11 -7.07 -3.89 10.66
N LYS A 12 -7.87 -4.12 11.68
CA LYS A 12 -7.40 -4.71 12.96
C LYS A 12 -7.35 -6.24 12.91
N ASN A 13 -8.24 -6.85 12.15
CA ASN A 13 -8.34 -8.30 12.05
C ASN A 13 -8.60 -8.69 10.59
N ILE A 14 -7.56 -9.20 9.94
CA ILE A 14 -7.62 -9.47 8.52
C ILE A 14 -8.58 -10.63 8.17
N ASP A 15 -8.70 -11.62 9.04
CA ASP A 15 -9.61 -12.74 8.79
C ASP A 15 -11.06 -12.30 8.79
N LYS A 16 -11.46 -11.49 9.76
CA LYS A 16 -12.81 -10.91 9.81
C LYS A 16 -13.05 -9.97 8.63
N SER A 17 -12.05 -9.18 8.28
CA SER A 17 -12.16 -8.23 7.17
C SER A 17 -12.25 -8.96 5.83
N ASN A 18 -11.53 -10.06 5.65
CA ASN A 18 -11.65 -10.89 4.46
C ASN A 18 -13.08 -11.40 4.27
N VAL A 19 -13.75 -11.79 5.34
CA VAL A 19 -15.15 -12.23 5.26
C VAL A 19 -16.05 -11.10 4.77
N ILE A 20 -15.87 -9.90 5.32
CA ILE A 20 -16.66 -8.73 4.93
C ILE A 20 -16.49 -8.40 3.45
N PHE A 21 -15.24 -8.29 3.01
CA PHE A 21 -14.95 -7.89 1.63
C PHE A 21 -15.27 -8.99 0.61
N THR A 22 -15.15 -10.27 1.02
CA THR A 22 -15.61 -11.38 0.18
C THR A 22 -17.13 -11.29 -0.07
N LYS A 23 -17.91 -10.93 0.95
CA LYS A 23 -19.35 -10.72 0.80
C LYS A 23 -19.67 -9.57 -0.16
N ILE A 24 -18.90 -8.46 -0.03
CA ILE A 24 -19.12 -7.28 -0.87
C ILE A 24 -18.80 -7.56 -2.34
N PHE A 25 -17.64 -8.18 -2.59
CA PHE A 25 -17.17 -8.41 -3.97
C PHE A 25 -17.75 -9.66 -4.62
N GLY A 26 -18.20 -10.63 -3.82
CA GLY A 26 -18.70 -11.90 -4.35
C GLY A 26 -17.60 -12.91 -4.66
N PHE A 27 -16.36 -12.65 -4.26
CA PHE A 27 -15.20 -13.54 -4.42
C PHE A 27 -14.19 -13.25 -3.32
N GLY A 28 -13.33 -14.24 -3.04
CA GLY A 28 -12.30 -14.09 -2.01
C GLY A 28 -11.02 -13.42 -2.52
N PRO A 29 -10.07 -13.20 -1.62
CA PRO A 29 -8.78 -12.63 -2.02
C PRO A 29 -8.01 -13.61 -2.91
N TYR A 30 -7.28 -13.08 -3.87
CA TYR A 30 -6.45 -13.93 -4.72
C TYR A 30 -5.07 -14.18 -4.11
N LYS A 31 -4.69 -13.42 -3.10
CA LYS A 31 -3.38 -13.52 -2.47
C LYS A 31 -3.40 -12.98 -1.05
N GLU A 32 -2.74 -13.70 -0.14
CA GLU A 32 -2.40 -13.20 1.18
C GLU A 32 -0.89 -13.32 1.34
N GLU A 33 -0.29 -12.36 2.02
CA GLU A 33 1.16 -12.31 2.16
C GLU A 33 1.55 -11.63 3.46
N THR A 34 2.60 -12.14 4.12
CA THR A 34 3.23 -11.45 5.25
C THR A 34 4.51 -10.81 4.75
N VAL A 35 4.65 -9.50 5.00
CA VAL A 35 5.84 -8.73 4.63
C VAL A 35 6.53 -8.30 5.92
N ASP A 36 7.48 -9.10 6.38
CA ASP A 36 8.14 -8.89 7.68
C ASP A 36 8.86 -7.55 7.75
N SER A 37 9.51 -7.13 6.65
CA SER A 37 10.22 -5.86 6.58
C SER A 37 9.30 -4.65 6.78
N GLU A 38 8.02 -4.78 6.47
CA GLU A 38 7.02 -3.73 6.66
C GLU A 38 6.15 -3.97 7.89
N GLY A 39 6.30 -5.11 8.55
CA GLY A 39 5.53 -5.47 9.75
C GLY A 39 4.05 -5.62 9.48
N VAL A 40 3.69 -6.19 8.33
CA VAL A 40 2.28 -6.30 7.93
C VAL A 40 1.94 -7.67 7.36
N LYS A 41 0.67 -8.03 7.48
CA LYS A 41 0.02 -9.10 6.73
C LYS A 41 -1.00 -8.44 5.80
N THR A 42 -1.01 -8.84 4.54
CA THR A 42 -1.86 -8.24 3.52
C THR A 42 -2.74 -9.27 2.85
N SER A 43 -3.87 -8.79 2.32
CA SER A 43 -4.83 -9.59 1.58
C SER A 43 -5.31 -8.77 0.38
N PHE A 44 -5.22 -9.34 -0.82
CA PHE A 44 -5.53 -8.62 -2.06
C PHE A 44 -6.78 -9.15 -2.74
N PHE A 45 -7.69 -8.22 -3.04
CA PHE A 45 -8.88 -8.49 -3.87
C PHE A 45 -8.71 -7.75 -5.19
N LYS A 46 -8.93 -8.44 -6.30
CA LYS A 46 -8.83 -7.82 -7.61
C LYS A 46 -10.20 -7.21 -8.01
N VAL A 47 -10.20 -5.92 -8.32
CA VAL A 47 -11.40 -5.20 -8.74
C VAL A 47 -11.08 -4.51 -10.06
N GLY A 48 -11.46 -5.15 -11.19
CA GLY A 48 -11.06 -4.67 -12.51
C GLY A 48 -9.55 -4.73 -12.67
N GLU A 49 -8.95 -3.62 -13.07
CA GLU A 49 -7.48 -3.53 -13.20
C GLU A 49 -6.80 -3.02 -11.94
N SER A 50 -7.58 -2.69 -10.91
CA SER A 50 -7.06 -2.24 -9.62
C SER A 50 -7.30 -3.30 -8.55
N LYS A 51 -6.76 -3.07 -7.36
CA LYS A 51 -6.90 -4.01 -6.24
C LYS A 51 -7.29 -3.26 -4.98
N ILE A 52 -7.96 -3.96 -4.10
CA ILE A 52 -8.13 -3.53 -2.71
C ILE A 52 -7.18 -4.37 -1.88
N GLU A 53 -6.32 -3.71 -1.11
CA GLU A 53 -5.38 -4.36 -0.21
C GLU A 53 -5.81 -4.13 1.22
N LEU A 54 -6.15 -5.19 1.94
CA LEU A 54 -6.36 -5.12 3.38
C LEU A 54 -5.01 -5.29 4.06
N VAL A 55 -4.68 -4.42 5.01
CA VAL A 55 -3.36 -4.41 5.65
C VAL A 55 -3.54 -4.44 7.16
N MET A 56 -2.98 -5.48 7.78
CA MET A 56 -2.99 -5.66 9.23
C MET A 56 -1.57 -5.61 9.77
N ALA A 57 -1.37 -4.95 10.90
CA ALA A 57 -0.06 -4.93 11.58
C ALA A 57 0.26 -6.31 12.16
N THR A 58 1.53 -6.72 12.05
CA THR A 58 2.03 -7.95 12.68
C THR A 58 2.81 -7.68 13.97
N ASN A 59 3.12 -6.40 14.25
CA ASN A 59 3.80 -6.00 15.48
C ASN A 59 3.50 -4.53 15.81
N LEU A 60 3.89 -4.11 17.02
CA LEU A 60 3.60 -2.76 17.51
C LEU A 60 4.41 -1.66 16.82
N ASN A 61 5.51 -2.01 16.17
CA ASN A 61 6.36 -1.04 15.47
C ASN A 61 5.92 -0.83 14.02
N SER A 62 4.94 -1.59 13.55
CA SER A 62 4.41 -1.47 12.20
C SER A 62 3.81 -0.09 11.95
N PRO A 63 3.98 0.47 10.73
CA PRO A 63 3.29 1.70 10.34
C PRO A 63 1.77 1.60 10.50
N ILE A 64 1.20 0.41 10.31
CA ILE A 64 -0.24 0.18 10.46
C ILE A 64 -0.65 0.27 11.94
N SER A 65 0.17 -0.28 12.87
CA SER A 65 -0.08 -0.11 14.30
C SER A 65 -0.09 1.37 14.68
N LYS A 66 0.87 2.13 14.17
CA LYS A 66 0.97 3.57 14.42
C LYS A 66 -0.24 4.31 13.86
N PHE A 67 -0.67 3.94 12.66
CA PHE A 67 -1.85 4.54 12.05
C PHE A 67 -3.10 4.28 12.89
N LEU A 68 -3.33 3.03 13.28
CA LEU A 68 -4.52 2.64 14.05
C LEU A 68 -4.50 3.15 15.49
N SER A 69 -3.34 3.56 16.01
CA SER A 69 -3.28 4.21 17.34
C SER A 69 -3.85 5.63 17.33
N LYS A 70 -3.95 6.24 16.16
CA LYS A 70 -4.42 7.63 15.98
C LYS A 70 -5.66 7.74 15.12
N ASN A 71 -6.01 6.69 14.37
CA ASN A 71 -7.10 6.69 13.42
C ASN A 71 -7.94 5.43 13.57
N ALA A 72 -9.19 5.49 13.14
CA ALA A 72 -10.04 4.31 13.02
C ALA A 72 -9.57 3.46 11.82
N GLU A 73 -10.07 2.23 11.74
CA GLU A 73 -9.91 1.44 10.52
C GLU A 73 -10.42 2.22 9.31
N GLY A 74 -9.78 2.07 8.17
CA GLY A 74 -10.19 2.77 6.96
C GLY A 74 -9.05 2.89 5.96
N MET A 75 -9.24 3.76 4.97
CA MET A 75 -8.24 3.96 3.92
C MET A 75 -6.93 4.45 4.51
N HIS A 76 -5.84 3.80 4.10
CA HIS A 76 -4.49 4.09 4.56
C HIS A 76 -3.63 4.71 3.47
N HIS A 77 -3.69 4.19 2.25
CA HIS A 77 -2.87 4.71 1.16
C HIS A 77 -3.49 4.42 -0.20
N ILE A 78 -3.00 5.16 -1.20
CA ILE A 78 -3.32 4.95 -2.61
C ILE A 78 -2.00 4.66 -3.31
N ALA A 79 -1.93 3.55 -4.05
CA ALA A 79 -0.73 3.17 -4.79
C ALA A 79 -0.93 3.42 -6.28
N ILE A 80 0.03 4.09 -6.87
CA ILE A 80 0.06 4.43 -8.30
C ILE A 80 1.10 3.57 -8.99
N ASN A 81 0.70 2.86 -10.02
CA ASN A 81 1.61 2.07 -10.83
C ASN A 81 2.45 2.99 -11.72
N VAL A 82 3.76 2.79 -11.71
CA VAL A 82 4.70 3.54 -12.54
C VAL A 82 5.56 2.57 -13.35
N ALA A 83 5.99 3.02 -14.54
CA ALA A 83 6.83 2.19 -15.40
C ALA A 83 8.28 2.14 -14.91
N ASP A 84 8.79 3.26 -14.41
CA ASP A 84 10.16 3.40 -13.92
C ASP A 84 10.16 4.20 -12.62
N ILE A 85 10.24 3.48 -11.51
CA ILE A 85 10.12 4.10 -10.19
C ILE A 85 11.28 5.04 -9.88
N HIS A 86 12.49 4.71 -10.32
CA HIS A 86 13.66 5.58 -10.11
C HIS A 86 13.49 6.91 -10.81
N LYS A 87 13.02 6.87 -12.04
CA LYS A 87 12.78 8.07 -12.85
C LYS A 87 11.69 8.95 -12.22
N GLU A 88 10.60 8.31 -11.78
CA GLU A 88 9.49 9.05 -11.15
C GLU A 88 9.88 9.64 -9.82
N MET A 89 10.64 8.93 -9.01
CA MET A 89 11.15 9.44 -7.73
C MET A 89 12.00 10.69 -7.96
N LYS A 90 12.91 10.67 -8.94
CA LYS A 90 13.74 11.82 -9.27
C LYS A 90 12.91 13.02 -9.73
N ARG A 91 11.94 12.77 -10.60
CA ARG A 91 11.05 13.81 -11.11
C ARG A 91 10.28 14.50 -9.99
N ILE A 92 9.69 13.71 -9.12
CA ILE A 92 8.87 14.19 -8.00
C ILE A 92 9.73 14.96 -6.99
N GLN A 93 10.91 14.44 -6.68
CA GLN A 93 11.83 15.08 -5.74
C GLN A 93 12.31 16.44 -6.26
N LYS A 94 12.58 16.56 -7.56
CA LYS A 94 12.96 17.83 -8.19
C LYS A 94 11.86 18.86 -8.10
N LEU A 95 10.61 18.44 -8.00
CA LEU A 95 9.47 19.34 -7.84
C LEU A 95 9.24 19.77 -6.39
N GLY A 96 10.09 19.34 -5.47
CA GLY A 96 10.03 19.75 -4.07
C GLY A 96 9.15 18.86 -3.19
N ILE A 97 8.67 17.73 -3.69
CA ILE A 97 7.87 16.78 -2.91
C ILE A 97 8.82 15.77 -2.27
N ARG A 98 8.74 15.66 -0.95
CA ARG A 98 9.62 14.78 -0.18
C ARG A 98 9.22 13.32 -0.31
N LEU A 99 10.23 12.45 -0.34
CA LEU A 99 10.05 11.00 -0.34
C LEU A 99 10.28 10.47 1.08
N LEU A 100 9.50 9.48 1.51
CA LEU A 100 9.72 8.84 2.81
C LEU A 100 10.89 7.85 2.77
N ASN A 101 11.19 7.31 1.58
CA ASN A 101 12.36 6.46 1.38
C ASN A 101 13.10 6.95 0.13
N GLU A 102 14.42 7.09 0.26
CA GLU A 102 15.26 7.62 -0.83
C GLU A 102 15.61 6.57 -1.87
N ILE A 103 15.48 5.30 -1.49
CA ILE A 103 15.75 4.15 -2.36
C ILE A 103 14.47 3.32 -2.41
N PRO A 104 14.03 2.86 -3.59
CA PRO A 104 12.89 1.96 -3.67
C PRO A 104 13.13 0.72 -2.82
N LYS A 105 12.11 0.28 -2.12
CA LYS A 105 12.19 -0.91 -1.28
C LYS A 105 11.17 -1.94 -1.72
N LYS A 106 11.38 -3.18 -1.31
CA LYS A 106 10.48 -4.27 -1.64
C LYS A 106 9.23 -4.19 -0.76
N GLY A 107 8.06 -4.21 -1.40
CA GLY A 107 6.77 -4.29 -0.72
C GLY A 107 6.05 -5.59 -1.04
N ALA A 108 4.75 -5.62 -0.75
CA ALA A 108 3.90 -6.77 -1.04
C ALA A 108 3.67 -6.95 -2.55
N ASP A 109 3.19 -8.12 -2.92
CA ASP A 109 2.77 -8.45 -4.29
C ASP A 109 3.89 -8.25 -5.33
N ASN A 110 5.14 -8.57 -4.93
CA ASN A 110 6.32 -8.49 -5.79
C ASN A 110 6.51 -7.11 -6.41
N LYS A 111 6.32 -6.05 -5.63
CA LYS A 111 6.48 -4.66 -6.06
C LYS A 111 7.72 -4.02 -5.44
N MET A 112 8.34 -3.12 -6.19
CA MET A 112 9.25 -2.12 -5.63
C MET A 112 8.43 -0.88 -5.33
N ILE A 113 8.61 -0.30 -4.14
CA ILE A 113 7.74 0.77 -3.67
C ILE A 113 8.52 1.97 -3.13
N CYS A 114 7.88 3.13 -3.19
CA CYS A 114 8.32 4.37 -2.58
C CYS A 114 7.10 5.16 -2.11
N PHE A 115 7.13 5.62 -0.86
CA PHE A 115 6.07 6.48 -0.35
C PHE A 115 6.46 7.95 -0.44
N LEU A 116 5.51 8.80 -0.79
CA LEU A 116 5.65 10.25 -0.74
C LEU A 116 5.25 10.75 0.65
N HIS A 117 5.87 11.85 1.08
CA HIS A 117 5.57 12.43 2.39
C HIS A 117 4.16 13.03 2.39
N PRO A 118 3.24 12.58 3.25
CA PRO A 118 1.85 13.02 3.21
C PRO A 118 1.65 14.51 3.48
N LYS A 119 2.59 15.18 4.15
CA LYS A 119 2.53 16.63 4.33
C LYS A 119 2.63 17.38 3.01
N ASP A 120 3.21 16.77 1.99
CA ASP A 120 3.38 17.39 0.68
C ASP A 120 2.27 16.98 -0.30
N THR A 121 1.36 16.10 0.11
CA THR A 121 0.30 15.56 -0.72
C THR A 121 -1.07 15.66 -0.04
N ASN A 122 -1.31 16.79 0.64
CA ASN A 122 -2.59 17.11 1.29
C ASN A 122 -3.05 16.04 2.30
N GLY A 123 -2.10 15.41 2.99
CA GLY A 123 -2.41 14.40 4.00
C GLY A 123 -2.67 13.00 3.44
N VAL A 124 -2.61 12.82 2.14
CA VAL A 124 -2.84 11.51 1.51
C VAL A 124 -1.51 10.77 1.37
N LEU A 125 -1.43 9.58 1.94
CA LEU A 125 -0.25 8.74 1.75
C LEU A 125 -0.30 8.11 0.36
N ILE A 126 0.62 8.55 -0.51
CA ILE A 126 0.72 8.05 -1.88
C ILE A 126 1.93 7.13 -1.99
N GLU A 127 1.70 5.95 -2.53
CA GLU A 127 2.74 4.96 -2.83
C GLU A 127 2.96 4.92 -4.33
N LEU A 128 4.22 4.99 -4.74
CA LEU A 128 4.60 4.63 -6.12
C LEU A 128 4.98 3.16 -6.11
N CYS A 129 4.51 2.40 -7.07
CA CYS A 129 4.87 0.98 -7.16
C CYS A 129 5.19 0.57 -8.58
N GLN A 130 6.16 -0.33 -8.69
CA GLN A 130 6.61 -0.89 -9.96
C GLN A 130 6.74 -2.39 -9.79
N GLN A 131 6.26 -3.14 -10.78
CA GLN A 131 6.41 -4.59 -10.75
C GLN A 131 7.90 -4.96 -10.75
N SER A 132 8.28 -5.77 -9.77
CA SER A 132 9.65 -6.31 -9.72
C SER A 132 9.82 -7.36 -10.82
N ASN A 133 11.02 -7.38 -11.44
CA ASN A 133 11.35 -8.34 -12.50
C ASN A 133 11.88 -9.68 -11.94
N GLN A 134 11.74 -9.92 -10.64
CA GLN A 134 12.24 -11.14 -10.02
C GLN A 134 11.12 -12.03 -9.54
#